data_22f061e69da50e19ca09683fcff74d6b
#
_entry.id   22f061e69da50e19ca09683fcff74d6b
#
_cell.length_a   1.000
_cell.length_b   1.000
_cell.length_c   1.000
_cell.angle_alpha   90.00
_cell.angle_beta   90.00
_cell.angle_gamma   90.00
#
_symmetry.space_group_name_H-M   'P 1'
#
loop_
_entity.id
_entity.type
_entity.pdbx_description
1 polymer ?
#
loop_
_entity_poly.entity_id
_entity_poly.type
_entity_poly.pdbx_seq_one_letter_code
_entity_poly.pdbx_strand_id
1 'polypeptide(L)'
;MNEIKIIDATADDAEMIAYAIMEAVGDEIVNEMAGNNTRQMVREVFTRLARRDDSQYSYRNSRVAVMPXGIKAGVCISYDGARLKPLRRAFFEEANRVLGWNMTADEIEALPGETCGEEFYLDTIATLPQYRKQGVATALIADARKKAEAAGLPLGLLVADDNPQARELYESIGFSPXGRRPFAGTMMTNLRIATK
;
A
#
# COMPACT_ATOMS: atom_id res chain seq x y z
N MET A 1 -0.46 23.89 18.65
CA MET A 1 -1.28 22.93 17.94
C MET A 1 -0.43 21.72 17.54
N ASN A 2 -0.93 20.53 17.84
CA ASN A 2 -0.18 19.31 17.57
C ASN A 2 -0.40 18.90 16.12
N GLU A 3 0.57 19.21 15.29
CA GLU A 3 0.44 18.99 13.86
C GLU A 3 1.16 17.72 13.44
N ILE A 4 0.45 16.88 12.68
CA ILE A 4 1.03 15.68 12.09
C ILE A 4 1.82 16.11 10.85
N LYS A 5 3.09 15.70 10.77
CA LYS A 5 3.94 16.00 9.62
C LYS A 5 4.06 14.75 8.74
N ILE A 6 4.05 14.96 7.43
CA ILE A 6 4.23 13.86 6.49
C ILE A 6 5.58 14.04 5.81
N ILE A 7 6.44 13.04 5.94
CA ILE A 7 7.81 13.12 5.41
C ILE A 7 8.09 11.91 4.52
N ASP A 8 9.13 12.03 3.69
CA ASP A 8 9.58 10.90 2.89
C ASP A 8 10.13 9.80 3.80
N ALA A 9 9.80 8.57 3.46
CA ALA A 9 10.44 7.43 4.10
C ALA A 9 11.88 7.29 3.60
N THR A 10 12.69 6.60 4.38
CA THR A 10 14.03 6.20 3.94
C THR A 10 14.14 4.69 4.06
N ALA A 11 15.25 4.14 3.57
CA ALA A 11 15.46 2.70 3.68
C ALA A 11 15.48 2.22 5.13
N ASP A 12 15.81 3.11 6.06
CA ASP A 12 15.80 2.77 7.49
C ASP A 12 14.39 2.51 8.00
N ASP A 13 13.36 2.93 7.28
CA ASP A 13 11.96 2.70 7.66
C ASP A 13 11.43 1.36 7.16
N ALA A 14 12.29 0.50 6.60
CA ALA A 14 11.82 -0.70 5.92
C ALA A 14 10.98 -1.61 6.82
N GLU A 15 11.36 -1.76 8.08
CA GLU A 15 10.58 -2.63 8.96
C GLU A 15 9.21 -2.05 9.25
N MET A 16 9.12 -0.74 9.41
CA MET A 16 7.82 -0.10 9.60
C MET A 16 6.95 -0.21 8.35
N ILE A 17 7.57 -0.06 7.18
CA ILE A 17 6.85 -0.24 5.92
C ILE A 17 6.30 -1.66 5.82
N ALA A 18 7.12 -2.67 6.14
CA ALA A 18 6.67 -4.06 6.11
C ALA A 18 5.50 -4.29 7.07
N TYR A 19 5.58 -3.71 8.27
CA TYR A 19 4.47 -3.78 9.21
C TYR A 19 3.20 -3.21 8.59
N ALA A 20 3.30 -2.05 7.96
CA ALA A 20 2.15 -1.39 7.37
C ALA A 20 1.52 -2.26 6.28
N ILE A 21 2.36 -2.88 5.44
CA ILE A 21 1.84 -3.73 4.37
C ILE A 21 1.09 -4.92 4.95
N MET A 22 1.67 -5.58 5.95
CA MET A 22 1.04 -6.76 6.52
C MET A 22 -0.26 -6.41 7.22
N GLU A 23 -0.32 -5.25 7.88
CA GLU A 23 -1.57 -4.78 8.47
C GLU A 23 -2.63 -4.51 7.40
N ALA A 24 -2.23 -3.89 6.31
CA ALA A 24 -3.17 -3.51 5.27
C ALA A 24 -3.73 -4.72 4.53
N VAL A 25 -2.88 -5.71 4.22
CA VAL A 25 -3.38 -6.89 3.48
C VAL A 25 -4.11 -7.86 4.40
N GLY A 26 -3.77 -7.90 5.67
CA GLY A 26 -4.50 -8.71 6.65
C GLY A 26 -3.96 -10.11 6.81
N ASP A 27 -4.36 -10.73 7.92
CA ASP A 27 -3.81 -12.03 8.33
C ASP A 27 -4.12 -13.12 7.32
N GLU A 28 -5.30 -13.10 6.72
CA GLU A 28 -5.67 -14.16 5.79
C GLU A 28 -4.72 -14.20 4.60
N ILE A 29 -4.44 -13.02 4.01
CA ILE A 29 -3.53 -12.96 2.87
C ILE A 29 -2.11 -13.31 3.31
N VAL A 30 -1.67 -12.82 4.46
CA VAL A 30 -0.34 -13.15 4.96
C VAL A 30 -0.19 -14.66 5.12
N ASN A 31 -1.20 -15.32 5.69
CA ASN A 31 -1.16 -16.77 5.88
C ASN A 31 -1.13 -17.51 4.54
N GLU A 32 -1.91 -17.03 3.57
CA GLU A 32 -1.86 -17.64 2.22
C GLU A 32 -0.50 -17.47 1.58
N MET A 33 0.11 -16.30 1.73
CA MET A 33 1.45 -16.07 1.18
C MET A 33 2.47 -17.01 1.80
N ALA A 34 2.37 -17.22 3.10
CA ALA A 34 3.33 -18.05 3.82
C ALA A 34 3.25 -19.52 3.37
N GLY A 35 2.03 -20.02 3.11
CA GLY A 35 1.86 -21.43 2.83
C GLY A 35 2.44 -22.25 3.96
N ASN A 36 3.44 -23.07 3.67
CA ASN A 36 4.13 -23.87 4.69
C ASN A 36 5.29 -23.12 5.35
N ASN A 37 5.54 -21.88 4.92
CA ASN A 37 6.58 -21.04 5.51
C ASN A 37 6.00 -20.28 6.71
N THR A 38 6.84 -19.49 7.36
CA THR A 38 6.43 -18.76 8.55
C THR A 38 5.97 -17.34 8.21
N ARG A 39 5.20 -16.77 9.11
CA ARG A 39 4.82 -15.36 9.01
C ARG A 39 6.05 -14.45 8.97
N GLN A 40 7.09 -14.83 9.72
CA GLN A 40 8.33 -14.05 9.73
C GLN A 40 8.98 -14.01 8.33
N MET A 41 8.86 -15.09 7.58
CA MET A 41 9.43 -15.10 6.22
C MET A 41 8.64 -14.17 5.30
N VAL A 42 7.33 -14.06 5.48
CA VAL A 42 6.54 -13.08 4.73
C VAL A 42 7.00 -11.66 5.09
N ARG A 43 7.19 -11.40 6.38
CA ARG A 43 7.72 -10.10 6.82
C ARG A 43 9.06 -9.81 6.16
N GLU A 44 9.91 -10.82 6.05
CA GLU A 44 11.21 -10.62 5.40
C GLU A 44 11.04 -10.21 3.94
N VAL A 45 10.09 -10.81 3.22
CA VAL A 45 9.83 -10.42 1.84
C VAL A 45 9.50 -8.93 1.78
N PHE A 46 8.58 -8.48 2.61
CA PHE A 46 8.18 -7.07 2.55
C PHE A 46 9.28 -6.14 3.02
N THR A 47 10.08 -6.54 4.01
CA THR A 47 11.20 -5.71 4.45
C THR A 47 12.23 -5.54 3.34
N ARG A 48 12.55 -6.64 2.63
CA ARG A 48 13.48 -6.58 1.52
C ARG A 48 12.94 -5.68 0.41
N LEU A 49 11.63 -5.81 0.12
CA LEU A 49 11.01 -4.96 -0.90
C LEU A 49 11.03 -3.50 -0.54
N ALA A 50 10.82 -3.19 0.75
CA ALA A 50 10.84 -1.82 1.20
C ALA A 50 12.23 -1.18 1.05
N ARG A 51 13.28 -1.98 1.16
CA ARG A 51 14.66 -1.48 0.99
C ARG A 51 15.07 -1.30 -0.46
N ARG A 52 14.35 -1.91 -1.41
CA ARG A 52 14.70 -1.81 -2.82
C ARG A 52 14.22 -0.48 -3.39
N ASP A 53 14.91 -0.02 -4.42
CA ASP A 53 14.50 1.18 -5.15
C ASP A 53 13.39 0.91 -6.16
N ASP A 54 13.21 -0.36 -6.55
CA ASP A 54 12.45 -0.71 -7.76
C ASP A 54 11.20 -1.53 -7.48
N SER A 55 10.74 -1.60 -6.24
CA SER A 55 9.53 -2.36 -5.92
C SER A 55 8.34 -1.43 -5.71
N GLN A 56 7.14 -1.99 -5.88
CA GLN A 56 5.95 -1.21 -5.56
C GLN A 56 5.95 -0.76 -4.10
N TYR A 57 6.58 -1.55 -3.23
CA TYR A 57 6.63 -1.28 -1.79
C TYR A 57 7.88 -0.54 -1.35
N SER A 58 8.66 -0.03 -2.30
CA SER A 58 9.89 0.71 -2.02
C SER A 58 9.66 1.87 -1.07
N TYR A 59 10.67 2.12 -0.21
CA TYR A 59 10.67 3.34 0.60
C TYR A 59 10.53 4.59 -0.28
N ARG A 60 10.95 4.50 -1.54
CA ARG A 60 10.84 5.65 -2.46
C ARG A 60 9.40 5.99 -2.79
N ASN A 61 8.49 5.02 -2.64
CA ASN A 61 7.06 5.25 -2.86
C ASN A 61 6.31 5.50 -1.56
N SER A 62 7.02 5.64 -0.44
CA SER A 62 6.42 5.63 0.89
C SER A 62 6.58 6.96 1.59
N ARG A 63 5.54 7.35 2.31
CA ARG A 63 5.55 8.54 3.16
C ARG A 63 5.22 8.12 4.58
N VAL A 64 5.80 8.83 5.54
CA VAL A 64 5.64 8.50 6.95
C VAL A 64 4.97 9.67 7.67
N ALA A 65 3.97 9.36 8.47
CA ALA A 65 3.32 10.36 9.32
C ALA A 65 4.05 10.43 10.65
N VAL A 66 4.45 11.63 11.03
CA VAL A 66 5.21 11.87 12.25
C VAL A 66 4.37 12.73 13.19
N MET A 67 4.12 12.17 14.38
CA MET A 67 3.41 12.87 15.45
C MET A 67 4.34 13.88 16.13
N PRO A 68 3.76 14.84 16.88
CA PRO A 68 4.63 15.65 17.73
C PRO A 68 5.52 14.77 18.60
N UNK A 69 6.68 15.13 18.67
CA UNK A 69 7.48 14.40 19.26
C UNK A 69 8.22 13.64 18.54
N GLY A 70 8.15 13.65 17.38
CA GLY A 70 8.94 12.90 16.42
C GLY A 70 8.59 11.43 16.26
N ILE A 71 7.45 11.03 16.74
CA ILE A 71 7.06 9.63 16.73
C ILE A 71 6.45 9.26 15.38
N LYS A 72 7.01 8.26 14.72
CA LYS A 72 6.48 7.78 13.45
C LYS A 72 5.26 6.91 13.72
N ALA A 73 4.11 7.33 13.19
CA ALA A 73 2.83 6.75 13.57
C ALA A 73 2.10 6.05 12.44
N GLY A 74 2.50 6.27 11.20
CA GLY A 74 1.80 5.63 10.09
C GLY A 74 2.59 5.73 8.80
N VAL A 75 2.17 4.94 7.82
CA VAL A 75 2.84 4.84 6.51
C VAL A 75 1.79 4.81 5.43
N CYS A 76 2.09 5.46 4.30
CA CYS A 76 1.28 5.38 3.10
C CYS A 76 2.19 5.12 1.91
N ILE A 77 1.84 4.13 1.09
CA ILE A 77 2.59 3.79 -0.11
C ILE A 77 1.71 4.10 -1.32
N SER A 78 2.23 4.90 -2.22
CA SER A 78 1.46 5.26 -3.42
C SER A 78 2.38 5.49 -4.60
N TYR A 79 1.84 5.31 -5.81
CA TYR A 79 2.60 5.48 -7.04
C TYR A 79 1.62 5.58 -8.21
N ASP A 80 2.11 6.09 -9.34
CA ASP A 80 1.33 6.09 -10.57
C ASP A 80 0.97 4.65 -10.94
N GLY A 81 -0.32 4.38 -11.09
CA GLY A 81 -0.78 3.02 -11.36
C GLY A 81 -0.23 2.42 -12.64
N ALA A 82 0.19 3.26 -13.60
CA ALA A 82 0.82 2.77 -14.81
C ALA A 82 2.14 2.04 -14.53
N ARG A 83 2.74 2.28 -13.37
CA ARG A 83 4.03 1.65 -13.03
C ARG A 83 3.88 0.29 -12.35
N LEU A 84 2.66 -0.19 -12.13
CA LEU A 84 2.48 -1.41 -11.36
C LEU A 84 3.25 -2.59 -11.95
N LYS A 85 3.12 -2.84 -13.25
CA LYS A 85 3.72 -4.03 -13.83
C LYS A 85 5.25 -4.08 -13.67
N PRO A 86 5.98 -3.04 -14.01
CA PRO A 86 7.43 -3.10 -13.75
C PRO A 86 7.76 -3.15 -12.26
N LEU A 87 7.00 -2.47 -11.41
CA LEU A 87 7.30 -2.46 -9.98
C LEU A 87 7.04 -3.81 -9.32
N ARG A 88 5.97 -4.52 -9.73
CA ARG A 88 5.63 -5.77 -9.04
C ARG A 88 6.57 -6.91 -9.38
N ARG A 89 7.41 -6.77 -10.40
CA ARG A 89 8.41 -7.79 -10.68
C ARG A 89 9.28 -8.05 -9.47
N ALA A 90 9.67 -6.98 -8.76
CA ALA A 90 10.48 -7.14 -7.55
C ALA A 90 9.76 -7.97 -6.50
N PHE A 91 8.46 -7.77 -6.35
CA PHE A 91 7.68 -8.56 -5.39
C PHE A 91 7.83 -10.06 -5.66
N PHE A 92 7.62 -10.46 -6.91
CA PHE A 92 7.70 -11.88 -7.22
C PHE A 92 9.11 -12.42 -7.13
N GLU A 93 10.13 -11.59 -7.43
CA GLU A 93 11.51 -12.00 -7.23
C GLU A 93 11.78 -12.35 -5.78
N GLU A 94 11.34 -11.48 -4.87
CA GLU A 94 11.59 -11.75 -3.45
C GLU A 94 10.72 -12.90 -2.93
N ALA A 95 9.47 -12.98 -3.36
CA ALA A 95 8.62 -14.09 -2.94
C ALA A 95 9.18 -15.43 -3.45
N ASN A 96 9.66 -15.46 -4.69
CA ASN A 96 10.30 -16.67 -5.21
C ASN A 96 11.51 -17.04 -4.36
N ARG A 97 12.35 -16.05 -4.04
CA ARG A 97 13.59 -16.31 -3.32
C ARG A 97 13.35 -16.77 -1.88
N VAL A 98 12.45 -16.09 -1.18
CA VAL A 98 12.27 -16.33 0.25
C VAL A 98 11.20 -17.39 0.52
N LEU A 99 10.12 -17.39 -0.26
CA LEU A 99 8.97 -18.26 0.01
C LEU A 99 8.89 -19.45 -0.92
N GLY A 100 9.73 -19.50 -1.95
CA GLY A 100 9.77 -20.64 -2.86
C GLY A 100 8.60 -20.73 -3.83
N TRP A 101 8.05 -19.58 -4.22
CA TRP A 101 6.85 -19.56 -5.06
C TRP A 101 7.06 -20.08 -6.49
N ASN A 102 8.26 -19.93 -7.04
CA ASN A 102 8.59 -20.43 -8.38
C ASN A 102 7.70 -19.84 -9.50
N MET A 103 7.30 -18.59 -9.36
CA MET A 103 6.53 -17.92 -10.41
C MET A 103 7.45 -17.57 -11.57
N THR A 104 7.04 -17.91 -12.79
CA THR A 104 7.80 -17.56 -13.98
C THR A 104 7.43 -16.15 -14.45
N ALA A 105 8.30 -15.57 -15.30
CA ALA A 105 8.04 -14.26 -15.85
C ALA A 105 6.72 -14.23 -16.63
N ASP A 106 6.44 -15.28 -17.40
CA ASP A 106 5.20 -15.32 -18.16
C ASP A 106 3.98 -15.39 -17.24
N GLU A 107 4.08 -16.18 -16.18
CA GLU A 107 2.98 -16.28 -15.22
C GLU A 107 2.72 -14.93 -14.55
N ILE A 108 3.79 -14.23 -14.18
CA ILE A 108 3.65 -12.93 -13.53
C ILE A 108 2.99 -11.92 -14.48
N GLU A 109 3.45 -11.90 -15.73
CA GLU A 109 2.91 -10.95 -16.69
C GLU A 109 1.43 -11.20 -16.96
N ALA A 110 0.97 -12.44 -16.88
CA ALA A 110 -0.42 -12.80 -17.14
C ALA A 110 -1.36 -12.45 -16.00
N LEU A 111 -0.85 -12.14 -14.81
CA LEU A 111 -1.71 -11.82 -13.69
C LEU A 111 -2.44 -10.50 -13.92
N PRO A 112 -3.69 -10.40 -13.47
CA PRO A 112 -4.38 -9.12 -13.56
C PRO A 112 -3.72 -8.10 -12.67
N GLY A 113 -3.93 -6.83 -13.00
CA GLY A 113 -3.40 -5.73 -12.20
C GLY A 113 -4.42 -5.21 -11.22
N GLU A 114 -3.93 -4.77 -10.08
CA GLU A 114 -4.80 -4.16 -9.07
C GLU A 114 -5.02 -2.67 -9.32
N THR A 115 -4.28 -2.09 -10.25
CA THR A 115 -4.44 -0.70 -10.64
C THR A 115 -4.04 -0.53 -12.10
N CYS A 116 -4.14 0.68 -12.60
CA CYS A 116 -3.89 0.98 -14.00
C CYS A 116 -3.47 2.45 -14.14
N GLY A 117 -3.14 2.84 -15.37
CA GLY A 117 -2.64 4.18 -15.65
C GLY A 117 -3.66 5.30 -15.53
N GLU A 118 -4.89 4.98 -15.19
CA GLU A 118 -5.92 6.01 -15.06
C GLU A 118 -5.99 6.59 -13.65
N GLU A 119 -5.11 6.16 -12.75
CA GLU A 119 -5.14 6.63 -11.37
C GLU A 119 -3.75 6.63 -10.77
N PHE A 120 -3.55 7.53 -9.81
CA PHE A 120 -2.45 7.45 -8.88
C PHE A 120 -2.92 6.51 -7.78
N TYR A 121 -2.18 5.45 -7.52
CA TYR A 121 -2.69 4.35 -6.73
C TYR A 121 -2.15 4.38 -5.32
N LEU A 122 -3.07 4.45 -4.35
CA LEU A 122 -2.74 4.32 -2.94
C LEU A 122 -2.76 2.83 -2.62
N ASP A 123 -1.59 2.23 -2.56
CA ASP A 123 -1.43 0.78 -2.43
C ASP A 123 -1.65 0.33 -1.00
N THR A 124 -1.12 1.06 -0.04
CA THR A 124 -1.08 0.64 1.35
C THR A 124 -1.18 1.87 2.24
N ILE A 125 -1.97 1.77 3.30
CA ILE A 125 -2.00 2.78 4.34
C ILE A 125 -2.26 2.08 5.66
N ALA A 126 -1.48 2.43 6.68
CA ALA A 126 -1.69 1.86 8.01
C ALA A 126 -1.20 2.84 9.07
N THR A 127 -1.91 2.84 10.18
CA THR A 127 -1.58 3.63 11.36
C THR A 127 -1.28 2.67 12.51
N LEU A 128 -0.21 2.93 13.27
CA LEU A 128 0.07 2.13 14.46
C LEU A 128 -1.12 2.18 15.41
N PRO A 129 -1.46 1.05 16.06
CA PRO A 129 -2.69 0.99 16.85
C PRO A 129 -2.84 2.11 17.88
N GLN A 130 -1.75 2.45 18.57
CA GLN A 130 -1.82 3.44 19.63
C GLN A 130 -2.03 4.87 19.12
N TYR A 131 -1.95 5.08 17.80
CA TYR A 131 -2.13 6.41 17.21
C TYR A 131 -3.37 6.49 16.32
N ARG A 132 -4.23 5.46 16.37
CA ARG A 132 -5.46 5.47 15.58
C ARG A 132 -6.45 6.50 16.12
N LYS A 133 -7.35 6.93 15.25
CA LYS A 133 -8.40 7.92 15.56
C LYS A 133 -7.83 9.27 15.99
N GLN A 134 -6.63 9.59 15.50
CA GLN A 134 -5.99 10.87 15.77
C GLN A 134 -5.69 11.64 14.49
N GLY A 135 -6.28 11.23 13.38
CA GLY A 135 -6.12 11.95 12.12
C GLY A 135 -4.95 11.53 11.26
N VAL A 136 -4.24 10.45 11.62
CA VAL A 136 -3.06 10.04 10.88
C VAL A 136 -3.42 9.62 9.45
N ALA A 137 -4.42 8.75 9.31
CA ALA A 137 -4.82 8.29 7.98
C ALA A 137 -5.31 9.45 7.12
N THR A 138 -6.09 10.35 7.72
CA THR A 138 -6.59 11.51 6.97
C THR A 138 -5.44 12.37 6.47
N ALA A 139 -4.42 12.59 7.30
CA ALA A 139 -3.26 13.39 6.88
C ALA A 139 -2.48 12.69 5.78
N LEU A 140 -2.30 11.36 5.87
CA LEU A 140 -1.59 10.62 4.83
C LEU A 140 -2.36 10.65 3.52
N ILE A 141 -3.68 10.54 3.57
CA ILE A 141 -4.49 10.59 2.36
C ILE A 141 -4.43 11.97 1.73
N ALA A 142 -4.46 13.03 2.53
CA ALA A 142 -4.33 14.38 2.00
C ALA A 142 -3.00 14.56 1.27
N ASP A 143 -1.93 14.01 1.84
CA ASP A 143 -0.62 14.06 1.20
C ASP A 143 -0.62 13.28 -0.12
N ALA A 144 -1.23 12.09 -0.13
CA ALA A 144 -1.30 11.29 -1.35
C ALA A 144 -2.11 12.00 -2.43
N ARG A 145 -3.17 12.74 -2.04
CA ARG A 145 -3.94 13.51 -3.02
C ARG A 145 -3.09 14.58 -3.67
N LYS A 146 -2.19 15.21 -2.92
CA LYS A 146 -1.29 16.20 -3.52
C LYS A 146 -0.35 15.54 -4.53
N LYS A 147 0.14 14.33 -4.24
CA LYS A 147 0.98 13.61 -5.19
C LYS A 147 0.19 13.25 -6.44
N ALA A 148 -1.05 12.78 -6.28
CA ALA A 148 -1.90 12.47 -7.42
C ALA A 148 -2.16 13.72 -8.26
N GLU A 149 -2.44 14.83 -7.60
CA GLU A 149 -2.69 16.09 -8.29
C GLU A 149 -1.48 16.51 -9.11
N ALA A 150 -0.28 16.38 -8.54
CA ALA A 150 0.95 16.70 -9.26
C ALA A 150 1.14 15.81 -10.48
N ALA A 151 0.63 14.58 -10.44
CA ALA A 151 0.70 13.65 -11.56
C ALA A 151 -0.45 13.83 -12.55
N GLY A 152 -1.43 14.68 -12.23
CA GLY A 152 -2.58 14.90 -13.10
C GLY A 152 -3.57 13.74 -13.10
N LEU A 153 -3.64 12.99 -12.01
CA LEU A 153 -4.46 11.78 -11.94
C LEU A 153 -5.37 11.82 -10.71
N PRO A 154 -6.52 11.15 -10.77
CA PRO A 154 -7.29 10.94 -9.54
C PRO A 154 -6.54 9.99 -8.63
N LEU A 155 -6.79 10.07 -7.33
CA LEU A 155 -6.25 9.13 -6.37
C LEU A 155 -7.20 7.94 -6.26
N GLY A 156 -6.67 6.71 -6.40
CA GLY A 156 -7.49 5.51 -6.34
C GLY A 156 -6.95 4.53 -5.33
N LEU A 157 -7.83 3.65 -4.86
CA LEU A 157 -7.45 2.59 -3.94
C LEU A 157 -8.43 1.42 -4.08
N LEU A 158 -8.08 0.31 -3.45
CA LEU A 158 -8.98 -0.83 -3.36
C LEU A 158 -9.39 -1.03 -1.91
N VAL A 159 -10.65 -1.38 -1.70
CA VAL A 159 -11.14 -1.71 -0.37
C VAL A 159 -11.91 -3.02 -0.44
N ALA A 160 -11.66 -3.89 0.53
CA ALA A 160 -12.33 -5.18 0.61
C ALA A 160 -13.78 -5.01 1.04
N ASP A 161 -14.64 -5.88 0.55
CA ASP A 161 -16.06 -5.83 0.89
C ASP A 161 -16.29 -6.06 2.38
N ASP A 162 -15.39 -6.80 3.04
CA ASP A 162 -15.56 -7.12 4.46
C ASP A 162 -14.87 -6.10 5.37
N ASN A 163 -14.56 -4.92 4.84
CA ASN A 163 -13.95 -3.85 5.63
C ASN A 163 -14.78 -2.58 5.55
N PRO A 164 -15.98 -2.60 6.15
CA PRO A 164 -16.87 -1.44 6.03
C PRO A 164 -16.35 -0.20 6.76
N GLN A 165 -15.53 -0.36 7.79
CA GLN A 165 -14.97 0.79 8.49
C GLN A 165 -14.03 1.58 7.60
N ALA A 166 -13.16 0.88 6.85
CA ALA A 166 -12.26 1.56 5.94
C ALA A 166 -13.06 2.25 4.84
N ARG A 167 -14.05 1.56 4.29
CA ARG A 167 -14.88 2.16 3.24
C ARG A 167 -15.57 3.42 3.72
N GLU A 168 -16.10 3.37 4.94
CA GLU A 168 -16.77 4.54 5.50
C GLU A 168 -15.80 5.72 5.64
N LEU A 169 -14.59 5.45 6.09
CA LEU A 169 -13.59 6.51 6.19
C LEU A 169 -13.31 7.13 4.82
N TYR A 170 -13.06 6.28 3.82
CA TYR A 170 -12.73 6.80 2.50
C TYR A 170 -13.90 7.59 1.92
N GLU A 171 -15.10 7.09 2.06
CA GLU A 171 -16.27 7.79 1.53
C GLU A 171 -16.49 9.11 2.25
N SER A 172 -16.20 9.17 3.56
CA SER A 172 -16.33 10.42 4.31
C SER A 172 -15.34 11.48 3.83
N ILE A 173 -14.21 11.06 3.28
CA ILE A 173 -13.20 11.97 2.73
C ILE A 173 -13.62 12.45 1.34
N GLY A 174 -14.44 11.67 0.64
CA GLY A 174 -14.92 12.06 -0.67
C GLY A 174 -14.69 11.04 -1.77
N PHE A 175 -14.15 9.87 -1.44
CA PHE A 175 -13.98 8.80 -2.43
C PHE A 175 -15.34 8.25 -2.85
N SER A 176 -15.44 7.80 -4.11
CA SER A 176 -16.63 7.11 -4.62
C SER A 176 -16.22 5.97 -5.54
N PRO A 177 -17.13 5.00 -5.72
CA PRO A 177 -16.78 3.81 -6.50
C PRO A 177 -16.46 4.08 -7.95
N UNK A 178 -15.35 3.30 -8.33
CA UNK A 178 -15.00 3.38 -9.40
C UNK A 178 -15.17 2.30 -9.98
N GLY A 179 -15.38 1.18 -9.68
CA GLY A 179 -15.54 -0.17 -10.24
C GLY A 179 -15.00 -1.23 -9.32
N ARG A 180 -14.79 -2.40 -9.88
CA ARG A 180 -14.26 -3.52 -9.10
C ARG A 180 -13.02 -4.08 -9.77
N ARG A 181 -12.09 -4.58 -8.98
CA ARG A 181 -10.85 -5.15 -9.48
C ARG A 181 -10.44 -6.35 -8.66
N PRO A 182 -9.73 -7.29 -9.29
CA PRO A 182 -9.22 -8.44 -8.53
C PRO A 182 -8.00 -8.05 -7.70
N PHE A 183 -7.91 -8.64 -6.52
CA PHE A 183 -6.72 -8.52 -5.68
C PHE A 183 -6.62 -9.80 -4.85
N ALA A 184 -5.48 -10.48 -4.97
CA ALA A 184 -5.20 -11.69 -4.18
C ALA A 184 -6.33 -12.72 -4.26
N GLY A 185 -6.89 -12.90 -5.45
CA GLY A 185 -7.89 -13.93 -5.68
C GLY A 185 -9.31 -13.55 -5.31
N THR A 186 -9.55 -12.33 -4.85
CA THR A 186 -10.91 -11.86 -4.59
C THR A 186 -11.18 -10.57 -5.35
N MET A 187 -12.44 -10.19 -5.40
CA MET A 187 -12.82 -8.92 -6.02
C MET A 187 -12.98 -7.86 -4.95
N MET A 188 -12.41 -6.69 -5.21
CA MET A 188 -12.49 -5.56 -4.30
C MET A 188 -13.09 -4.35 -5.01
N THR A 189 -13.56 -3.39 -4.25
CA THR A 189 -14.10 -2.16 -4.81
C THR A 189 -12.98 -1.15 -5.00
N ASN A 190 -12.89 -0.62 -6.21
CA ASN A 190 -12.00 0.49 -6.53
C ASN A 190 -12.73 1.78 -6.17
N LEU A 191 -12.12 2.56 -5.29
CA LEU A 191 -12.64 3.87 -4.93
C LEU A 191 -11.69 4.92 -5.48
N ARG A 192 -12.23 6.04 -5.93
CA ARG A 192 -11.43 7.14 -6.45
C ARG A 192 -11.92 8.47 -5.90
N ILE A 193 -11.00 9.41 -5.79
CA ILE A 193 -11.34 10.80 -5.51
C ILE A 193 -10.66 11.66 -6.55
N ALA A 194 -11.43 12.53 -7.19
CA ALA A 194 -10.88 13.43 -8.20
C ALA A 194 -9.96 14.45 -7.54
N THR A 195 -8.91 14.82 -8.25
CA THR A 195 -8.04 15.90 -7.81
C THR A 195 -8.41 17.18 -8.54
N LYS A 196 -8.09 18.32 -7.95
CA LYS A 196 -8.46 19.62 -8.51
C LYS A 196 -7.50 20.04 -9.63
#